data_54790a7348200e6434279dc6bbbd7b5d
#
_entry.id   54790a7348200e6434279dc6bbbd7b5d
#
_cell.length_a   1.000
_cell.length_b   1.000
_cell.length_c   1.000
_cell.angle_alpha   90.00
_cell.angle_beta   90.00
_cell.angle_gamma   90.00
#
_symmetry.space_group_name_H-M   'P 1'
#
loop_
_entity.id
_entity.type
_entity.pdbx_description
1 polymer ?
#
loop_
_entity_poly.entity_id
_entity_poly.type
_entity_poly.pdbx_seq_one_letter_code
_entity_poly.pdbx_strand_id
1 'polypeptide(L)'
;MIKLKEYAGYISLNPINGVIFPSYIQNQMNKAYIENELSGKFYMSTNENMYSDNKIVLNSLILEKNRLSGIVMLSAFSLPEKIKVRKKIYSNLIKTKKKIYFIFEKFGIENKKDIDFVEENLMFRNNFFTKKKT
;
A
#
# COMPACT_ATOMS: atom_id res chain seq x y z
N MET A 1 -8.46 11.77 -27.11
CA MET A 1 -9.11 11.31 -25.88
C MET A 1 -8.04 10.86 -24.89
N ILE A 2 -8.06 11.41 -23.70
CA ILE A 2 -7.06 11.07 -22.68
C ILE A 2 -7.52 9.81 -21.94
N LYS A 3 -6.67 8.78 -21.97
CA LYS A 3 -6.93 7.56 -21.25
C LYS A 3 -6.50 7.73 -19.79
N LEU A 4 -7.41 7.53 -18.86
CA LEU A 4 -7.10 7.62 -17.45
C LEU A 4 -6.22 6.46 -17.00
N LYS A 5 -5.29 6.75 -16.10
CA LYS A 5 -4.47 5.72 -15.47
C LYS A 5 -5.33 4.90 -14.51
N GLU A 6 -5.09 3.61 -14.48
CA GLU A 6 -5.84 2.69 -13.64
C GLU A 6 -5.07 2.36 -12.37
N TYR A 7 -5.79 2.31 -11.25
CA TYR A 7 -5.22 1.99 -9.95
C TYR A 7 -6.09 0.97 -9.24
N ALA A 8 -5.46 0.12 -8.46
CA ALA A 8 -6.17 -0.84 -7.61
C ALA A 8 -6.15 -0.38 -6.17
N GLY A 9 -7.19 -0.71 -5.43
CA GLY A 9 -7.21 -0.54 -3.99
C GLY A 9 -6.74 -1.81 -3.30
N TYR A 10 -5.96 -1.66 -2.23
CA TYR A 10 -5.50 -2.79 -1.43
C TYR A 10 -6.06 -2.65 -0.03
N ILE A 11 -6.70 -3.71 0.45
CA ILE A 11 -7.34 -3.77 1.77
C ILE A 11 -6.50 -4.67 2.66
N SER A 12 -6.12 -4.17 3.82
CA SER A 12 -5.28 -4.90 4.76
C SER A 12 -5.98 -5.05 6.10
N LEU A 13 -5.76 -6.18 6.75
CA LEU A 13 -6.23 -6.42 8.12
C LEU A 13 -5.21 -5.99 9.17
N ASN A 14 -4.04 -5.49 8.74
CA ASN A 14 -3.05 -4.97 9.67
C ASN A 14 -3.62 -3.73 10.40
N PRO A 15 -3.48 -3.68 11.72
CA PRO A 15 -3.96 -2.50 12.44
C PRO A 15 -3.11 -1.26 12.13
N ILE A 16 -3.80 -0.12 12.05
CA ILE A 16 -3.16 1.18 11.89
C ILE A 16 -3.35 1.91 13.22
N ASN A 17 -2.25 2.11 13.95
CA ASN A 17 -2.31 2.67 15.31
C ASN A 17 -3.30 1.92 16.20
N GLY A 18 -3.30 0.59 16.11
CA GLY A 18 -4.15 -0.26 16.94
C GLY A 18 -5.57 -0.45 16.43
N VAL A 19 -5.93 0.15 15.30
CA VAL A 19 -7.28 0.08 14.75
C VAL A 19 -7.30 -0.69 13.44
N ILE A 20 -8.18 -1.68 13.35
CA ILE A 20 -8.43 -2.41 12.11
C ILE A 20 -9.64 -1.80 11.43
N PHE A 21 -9.43 -1.22 10.26
CA PHE A 21 -10.51 -0.56 9.53
C PHE A 21 -11.33 -1.59 8.77
N PRO A 22 -12.68 -1.48 8.79
CA PRO A 22 -13.53 -2.39 8.01
C PRO A 22 -13.21 -2.36 6.53
N SER A 23 -13.35 -3.51 5.88
CA SER A 23 -13.01 -3.64 4.46
C SER A 23 -13.77 -2.66 3.58
N TYR A 24 -15.06 -2.48 3.83
CA TYR A 24 -15.85 -1.58 2.98
C TYR A 24 -15.43 -0.12 3.13
N ILE A 25 -14.96 0.28 4.32
CA ILE A 25 -14.45 1.64 4.53
C ILE A 25 -13.14 1.81 3.78
N GLN A 26 -12.23 0.85 3.87
CA GLN A 26 -10.98 0.89 3.13
C GLN A 26 -11.24 0.97 1.63
N ASN A 27 -12.19 0.19 1.14
CA ASN A 27 -12.55 0.19 -0.27
C ASN A 27 -13.04 1.56 -0.73
N GLN A 28 -13.95 2.16 0.04
CA GLN A 28 -14.49 3.48 -0.31
C GLN A 28 -13.42 4.57 -0.27
N MET A 29 -12.54 4.53 0.73
CA MET A 29 -11.45 5.51 0.85
C MET A 29 -10.46 5.38 -0.30
N ASN A 30 -10.08 4.14 -0.63
CA ASN A 30 -9.17 3.90 -1.74
C ASN A 30 -9.75 4.41 -3.06
N LYS A 31 -11.00 4.08 -3.31
CA LYS A 31 -11.68 4.51 -4.54
C LYS A 31 -11.78 6.03 -4.62
N ALA A 32 -12.18 6.68 -3.54
CA ALA A 32 -12.29 8.13 -3.50
C ALA A 32 -10.94 8.80 -3.75
N TYR A 33 -9.89 8.28 -3.15
CA TYR A 33 -8.55 8.82 -3.35
C TYR A 33 -8.11 8.69 -4.81
N ILE A 34 -8.33 7.52 -5.40
CA ILE A 34 -7.97 7.30 -6.79
C ILE A 34 -8.71 8.28 -7.71
N GLU A 35 -10.01 8.45 -7.51
CA GLU A 35 -10.81 9.29 -8.38
C GLU A 35 -10.58 10.77 -8.15
N ASN A 36 -10.45 11.19 -6.89
CA ASN A 36 -10.38 12.61 -6.54
C ASN A 36 -8.96 13.16 -6.47
N GLU A 37 -8.02 12.40 -5.92
CA GLU A 37 -6.65 12.89 -5.73
C GLU A 37 -5.72 12.52 -6.88
N LEU A 38 -5.87 11.32 -7.43
CA LEU A 38 -5.04 10.85 -8.52
C LEU A 38 -5.66 11.10 -9.89
N SER A 39 -6.91 11.52 -9.92
CA SER A 39 -7.67 11.69 -11.17
C SER A 39 -7.58 10.43 -12.04
N GLY A 40 -7.62 9.29 -11.40
CA GLY A 40 -7.47 8.01 -12.05
C GLY A 40 -8.76 7.22 -12.11
N LYS A 41 -8.66 6.05 -12.72
CA LYS A 41 -9.76 5.10 -12.81
C LYS A 41 -9.56 4.00 -11.77
N PHE A 42 -10.58 3.78 -10.95
CA PHE A 42 -10.56 2.69 -9.99
C PHE A 42 -10.79 1.37 -10.73
N TYR A 43 -9.80 0.48 -10.68
CA TYR A 43 -9.88 -0.80 -11.37
C TYR A 43 -10.60 -1.84 -10.51
N MET A 44 -10.07 -2.09 -9.32
CA MET A 44 -10.64 -3.07 -8.41
C MET A 44 -10.04 -2.91 -7.02
N SER A 45 -10.70 -3.50 -6.04
CA SER A 45 -10.13 -3.69 -4.70
C SER A 45 -9.87 -5.15 -4.47
N THR A 46 -8.77 -5.43 -3.80
CA THR A 46 -8.45 -6.79 -3.34
C THR A 46 -7.96 -6.74 -1.90
N ASN A 47 -8.15 -7.85 -1.20
CA ASN A 47 -7.68 -7.98 0.17
C ASN A 47 -6.88 -9.26 0.31
N GLU A 48 -5.92 -9.23 1.22
CA GLU A 48 -5.17 -10.45 1.54
C GLU A 48 -6.05 -11.43 2.27
N ASN A 49 -5.75 -12.71 2.06
CA ASN A 49 -6.28 -13.74 2.93
C ASN A 49 -5.61 -13.56 4.30
N MET A 50 -6.41 -13.54 5.36
CA MET A 50 -5.91 -13.31 6.72
C MET A 50 -4.89 -14.37 7.15
N TYR A 51 -4.84 -15.51 6.48
CA TYR A 51 -3.90 -16.58 6.78
C TYR A 51 -2.65 -16.55 5.89
N SER A 52 -2.52 -15.54 5.02
CA SER A 52 -1.38 -15.45 4.14
C SER A 52 -0.28 -14.61 4.76
N ASP A 53 0.85 -15.23 5.07
CA ASP A 53 2.01 -14.52 5.61
C ASP A 53 2.83 -13.81 4.54
N ASN A 54 2.62 -14.15 3.27
CA ASN A 54 3.48 -13.71 2.17
C ASN A 54 2.90 -12.55 1.38
N LYS A 55 1.71 -12.08 1.71
CA LYS A 55 1.03 -11.00 1.00
C LYS A 55 1.04 -11.22 -0.51
N ILE A 56 0.62 -12.42 -0.92
CA ILE A 56 0.64 -12.87 -2.31
C ILE A 56 -0.22 -11.99 -3.20
N VAL A 57 -1.37 -11.55 -2.69
CA VAL A 57 -2.29 -10.70 -3.47
C VAL A 57 -1.64 -9.37 -3.82
N LEU A 58 -0.94 -8.75 -2.87
CA LEU A 58 -0.25 -7.48 -3.14
C LEU A 58 0.83 -7.66 -4.21
N ASN A 59 1.62 -8.71 -4.11
CA ASN A 59 2.63 -8.99 -5.13
C ASN A 59 2.00 -9.26 -6.50
N SER A 60 0.87 -9.96 -6.53
CA SER A 60 0.17 -10.23 -7.79
C SER A 60 -0.33 -8.95 -8.44
N LEU A 61 -0.86 -8.01 -7.66
CA LEU A 61 -1.27 -6.71 -8.18
C LEU A 61 -0.11 -5.94 -8.78
N ILE A 62 1.03 -5.96 -8.10
CA ILE A 62 2.22 -5.24 -8.58
C ILE A 62 2.73 -5.85 -9.87
N LEU A 63 2.68 -7.17 -9.98
CA LEU A 63 3.20 -7.89 -11.15
C LEU A 63 2.20 -7.95 -12.30
N GLU A 64 0.98 -7.51 -12.11
CA GLU A 64 -0.01 -7.53 -13.17
C GLU A 64 0.44 -6.63 -14.32
N LYS A 65 0.40 -7.21 -15.52
CA LYS A 65 1.02 -6.59 -16.70
C LYS A 65 0.30 -5.30 -17.10
N ASN A 66 1.06 -4.24 -17.23
CA ASN A 66 0.68 -3.01 -17.95
C ASN A 66 -0.69 -2.40 -17.63
N ARG A 67 -1.50 -3.06 -16.84
CA ARG A 67 -2.87 -2.61 -16.57
C ARG A 67 -2.91 -1.53 -15.51
N LEU A 68 -2.17 -1.75 -14.42
CA LEU A 68 -2.21 -0.86 -13.27
C LEU A 68 -1.04 0.10 -13.27
N SER A 69 -1.32 1.37 -13.03
CA SER A 69 -0.27 2.37 -12.80
C SER A 69 0.20 2.35 -11.35
N GLY A 70 -0.65 1.91 -10.45
CA GLY A 70 -0.28 1.84 -9.06
C GLY A 70 -1.35 1.24 -8.18
N ILE A 71 -1.06 1.24 -6.89
CA ILE A 71 -1.91 0.65 -5.86
C ILE A 71 -2.09 1.69 -4.76
N VAL A 72 -3.30 1.78 -4.22
CA VAL A 72 -3.63 2.71 -3.14
C VAL A 72 -4.03 1.92 -1.91
N MET A 73 -3.48 2.27 -0.76
CA MET A 73 -3.85 1.70 0.53
C MET A 73 -3.92 2.79 1.59
N LEU A 74 -4.53 2.50 2.73
CA LEU A 74 -4.77 3.53 3.75
C LEU A 74 -3.48 4.08 4.33
N SER A 75 -2.50 3.22 4.61
CA SER A 75 -1.32 3.63 5.35
C SER A 75 -0.14 2.72 5.04
N ALA A 76 1.07 3.22 5.29
CA ALA A 76 2.27 2.40 5.22
C ALA A 76 2.19 1.22 6.18
N PHE A 77 1.42 1.33 7.25
CA PHE A 77 1.19 0.21 8.17
C PHE A 77 0.32 -0.89 7.57
N SER A 78 -0.29 -0.64 6.43
CA SER A 78 -1.00 -1.68 5.67
C SER A 78 -0.04 -2.62 4.95
N LEU A 79 1.23 -2.25 4.82
CA LEU A 79 2.26 -3.12 4.25
C LEU A 79 2.53 -4.31 5.17
N PRO A 80 3.08 -5.40 4.62
CA PRO A 80 3.47 -6.55 5.44
C PRO A 80 4.43 -6.16 6.56
N GLU A 81 4.29 -6.81 7.71
CA GLU A 81 5.13 -6.52 8.86
C GLU A 81 6.57 -6.99 8.68
N LYS A 82 6.77 -8.11 7.98
CA LYS A 82 8.09 -8.69 7.79
C LYS A 82 8.87 -7.92 6.74
N ILE A 83 10.06 -7.46 7.12
CA ILE A 83 10.89 -6.67 6.21
C ILE A 83 11.29 -7.45 4.96
N LYS A 84 11.48 -8.76 5.07
CA LYS A 84 11.83 -9.58 3.90
C LYS A 84 10.73 -9.53 2.85
N VAL A 85 9.47 -9.58 3.29
CA VAL A 85 8.33 -9.51 2.39
C VAL A 85 8.23 -8.11 1.78
N ARG A 86 8.43 -7.07 2.58
CA ARG A 86 8.41 -5.68 2.05
C ARG A 86 9.50 -5.46 1.01
N LYS A 87 10.71 -5.96 1.24
CA LYS A 87 11.81 -5.82 0.28
C LYS A 87 11.48 -6.42 -1.08
N LYS A 88 10.80 -7.57 -1.08
CA LYS A 88 10.35 -8.19 -2.33
C LYS A 88 9.32 -7.33 -3.04
N ILE A 89 8.40 -6.76 -2.28
CA ILE A 89 7.40 -5.82 -2.84
C ILE A 89 8.08 -4.62 -3.45
N TYR A 90 9.02 -4.01 -2.75
CA TYR A 90 9.76 -2.85 -3.26
C TYR A 90 10.52 -3.17 -4.54
N SER A 91 11.18 -4.33 -4.57
CA SER A 91 11.89 -4.77 -5.76
C SER A 91 10.96 -4.89 -6.96
N ASN A 92 9.77 -5.46 -6.73
CA ASN A 92 8.77 -5.61 -7.79
C ASN A 92 8.23 -4.24 -8.24
N LEU A 93 8.06 -3.29 -7.33
CA LEU A 93 7.63 -1.93 -7.68
C LEU A 93 8.62 -1.26 -8.60
N ILE A 94 9.90 -1.33 -8.26
CA ILE A 94 10.95 -0.71 -9.07
C ILE A 94 11.01 -1.38 -10.44
N LYS A 95 10.93 -2.70 -10.47
CA LYS A 95 11.00 -3.48 -11.70
C LYS A 95 9.84 -3.16 -12.65
N THR A 96 8.64 -2.98 -12.11
CA THR A 96 7.43 -2.75 -12.91
C THR A 96 7.13 -1.27 -13.10
N LYS A 97 7.85 -0.39 -12.41
CA LYS A 97 7.61 1.06 -12.43
C LYS A 97 6.22 1.45 -11.94
N LYS A 98 5.63 0.62 -11.11
CA LYS A 98 4.34 0.94 -10.47
C LYS A 98 4.57 1.69 -9.17
N LYS A 99 3.53 2.37 -8.71
CA LYS A 99 3.59 3.21 -7.52
C LYS A 99 2.64 2.69 -6.46
N ILE A 100 2.97 2.95 -5.19
CA ILE A 100 2.05 2.73 -4.08
C ILE A 100 1.79 4.07 -3.42
N TYR A 101 0.52 4.38 -3.15
CA TYR A 101 0.12 5.60 -2.46
C TYR A 101 -0.52 5.25 -1.13
N PHE A 102 -0.14 6.03 -0.09
CA PHE A 102 -0.66 5.89 1.26
C PHE A 102 -1.53 7.10 1.59
N ILE A 103 -2.81 6.85 1.83
CA ILE A 103 -3.78 7.93 2.03
C ILE A 103 -3.47 8.74 3.29
N PHE A 104 -3.24 8.06 4.42
CA PHE A 104 -3.07 8.74 5.70
C PHE A 104 -1.79 9.57 5.75
N GLU A 105 -0.70 9.06 5.21
CA GLU A 105 0.56 9.79 5.18
C GLU A 105 0.64 10.81 4.05
N LYS A 106 -0.30 10.76 3.12
CA LYS A 106 -0.30 11.62 1.92
C LYS A 106 1.01 11.52 1.18
N PHE A 107 1.47 10.30 0.98
CA PHE A 107 2.79 10.01 0.45
C PHE A 107 2.71 8.81 -0.50
N GLY A 108 3.55 8.81 -1.52
CA GLY A 108 3.61 7.70 -2.47
C GLY A 108 5.03 7.24 -2.71
N ILE A 109 5.19 5.94 -2.94
CA ILE A 109 6.48 5.36 -3.32
C ILE A 109 6.61 5.41 -4.83
N GLU A 110 7.57 6.18 -5.33
CA GLU A 110 7.88 6.29 -6.75
C GLU A 110 9.31 5.87 -7.06
N ASN A 111 10.20 5.89 -6.06
CA ASN A 111 11.61 5.59 -6.27
C ASN A 111 12.24 5.06 -4.98
N LYS A 112 13.54 4.76 -5.03
CA LYS A 112 14.25 4.19 -3.91
C LYS A 112 14.31 5.13 -2.69
N LYS A 113 14.40 6.43 -2.92
CA LYS A 113 14.40 7.40 -1.80
C LYS A 113 13.11 7.31 -1.00
N ASP A 114 12.00 7.14 -1.70
CA ASP A 114 10.71 7.02 -1.05
C ASP A 114 10.61 5.73 -0.22
N ILE A 115 11.19 4.65 -0.73
CA ILE A 115 11.24 3.38 0.00
C ILE A 115 12.02 3.56 1.31
N ASP A 116 13.18 4.21 1.23
CA ASP A 116 14.00 4.46 2.42
C ASP A 116 13.25 5.30 3.44
N PHE A 117 12.54 6.33 2.97
CA PHE A 117 11.74 7.18 3.83
C PHE A 117 10.63 6.40 4.54
N VAL A 118 9.93 5.53 3.82
CA VAL A 118 8.88 4.69 4.41
C VAL A 118 9.47 3.75 5.46
N GLU A 119 10.59 3.09 5.14
CA GLU A 119 11.22 2.16 6.08
C GLU A 119 11.71 2.85 7.34
N GLU A 120 12.28 4.04 7.22
CA GLU A 120 12.69 4.82 8.39
C GLU A 120 11.49 5.15 9.28
N ASN A 121 10.39 5.55 8.69
CA ASN A 121 9.18 5.89 9.44
C ASN A 121 8.57 4.68 10.13
N LEU A 122 8.54 3.53 9.46
CA LEU A 122 8.05 2.30 10.06
C LEU A 122 8.92 1.88 11.25
N MET A 123 10.24 1.96 11.10
CA MET A 123 11.16 1.64 12.19
C MET A 123 11.02 2.61 13.36
N PHE A 124 10.94 3.89 13.07
CA PHE A 124 10.82 4.92 14.11
C PHE A 124 9.57 4.70 14.95
N ARG A 125 8.44 4.48 14.32
CA ARG A 125 7.20 4.27 15.04
C ARG A 125 7.20 2.97 15.86
N ASN A 126 7.73 1.90 15.30
CA ASN A 126 7.84 0.65 16.03
C ASN A 126 8.72 0.83 17.27
N ASN A 127 9.85 1.49 17.13
CA ASN A 127 10.74 1.74 18.25
C ASN A 127 10.08 2.66 19.30
N PHE A 128 9.37 3.68 18.85
CA PHE A 128 8.68 4.59 19.74
C PHE A 128 7.63 3.86 20.58
N PHE A 129 6.80 3.04 19.96
CA PHE A 129 5.78 2.28 20.68
C PHE A 129 6.39 1.23 21.60
N THR A 130 7.46 0.60 21.18
CA THR A 130 8.19 -0.37 22.01
C THR A 130 8.73 0.30 23.27
N LYS A 131 9.31 1.49 23.14
CA LYS A 131 9.83 2.24 24.29
C LYS A 131 8.72 2.66 25.25
N LYS A 132 7.54 2.99 24.74
CA LYS A 132 6.42 3.38 25.59
C LYS A 132 5.87 2.23 26.43
N LYS A 133 6.08 1.01 26.00
CA LYS A 133 5.60 -0.18 26.70
C LYS A 133 6.54 -0.59 27.87
N THR A 134 7.67 -0.01 27.93
CA THR A 134 8.60 -0.24 29.03
C THR A 134 8.41 0.82 30.10
#